data_5b3457160ab8cbb85ec36ed8a497f6c9
#
_entry.id   5b3457160ab8cbb85ec36ed8a497f6c9
#
_cell.length_a   1.000
_cell.length_b   1.000
_cell.length_c   1.000
_cell.angle_alpha   90.00
_cell.angle_beta   90.00
_cell.angle_gamma   90.00
#
_symmetry.space_group_name_H-M   'P 1'
#
loop_
_entity.id
_entity.type
_entity.pdbx_description
1 polymer ?
#
loop_
_entity_poly.entity_id
_entity_poly.type
_entity_poly.pdbx_seq_one_letter_code
_entity_poly.pdbx_strand_id
1 'polypeptide(L)' 'MEYNYSLTTSYDGKLIHTLRVSDMLEAVDAWTKCVDYGTAKEYATYNLSDPTGKMYTKTFYTNGNVVIK' A
#
# COMPACT_ATOMS: atom_id res chain seq x y z
N MET A 1 -1.54 -22.20 2.85
CA MET A 1 -2.55 -21.13 2.77
C MET A 1 -2.23 -20.26 1.57
N GLU A 2 -3.21 -19.92 0.80
CA GLU A 2 -3.06 -19.09 -0.37
C GLU A 2 -3.38 -17.63 -0.02
N TYR A 3 -2.48 -16.73 -0.44
CA TYR A 3 -2.68 -15.29 -0.22
C TYR A 3 -3.16 -14.66 -1.51
N ASN A 4 -4.36 -14.10 -1.49
CA ASN A 4 -5.02 -13.54 -2.66
C ASN A 4 -4.77 -12.05 -2.85
N TYR A 5 -4.34 -11.36 -1.80
CA TYR A 5 -4.09 -9.92 -1.83
C TYR A 5 -2.68 -9.64 -1.34
N SER A 6 -2.02 -8.69 -1.96
CA SER A 6 -0.72 -8.23 -1.48
C SER A 6 -0.73 -6.71 -1.37
N LEU A 7 -0.20 -6.22 -0.25
CA LEU A 7 -0.02 -4.80 -0.01
C LEU A 7 1.47 -4.53 0.06
N THR A 8 1.98 -3.75 -0.89
CA THR A 8 3.39 -3.36 -0.91
C THR A 8 3.52 -1.90 -0.48
N THR A 9 4.56 -1.64 0.30
CA THR A 9 4.87 -0.31 0.79
C THR A 9 6.21 0.12 0.22
N SER A 10 6.26 1.31 -0.40
CA SER A 10 7.49 1.87 -0.96
C SER A 10 7.68 3.30 -0.44
N TYR A 11 8.91 3.64 -0.07
CA TYR A 11 9.28 4.99 0.35
C TYR A 11 10.23 5.57 -0.69
N ASP A 12 9.86 6.70 -1.27
CA ASP A 12 10.64 7.41 -2.30
C ASP A 12 11.00 6.51 -3.48
N GLY A 13 10.05 5.63 -3.85
CA GLY A 13 10.22 4.69 -4.95
C GLY A 13 10.95 3.41 -4.60
N LYS A 14 11.40 3.24 -3.36
CA LYS A 14 12.10 2.05 -2.91
C LYS A 14 11.18 1.14 -2.10
N LEU A 15 11.07 -0.11 -2.51
CA LEU A 15 10.25 -1.11 -1.81
C LEU A 15 10.80 -1.37 -0.41
N ILE A 16 9.94 -1.22 0.60
CA ILE A 16 10.30 -1.41 2.00
C ILE A 16 9.68 -2.69 2.56
N HIS A 17 8.40 -2.94 2.27
CA HIS A 17 7.67 -4.01 2.92
C HIS A 17 6.56 -4.55 2.02
N THR A 18 6.26 -5.84 2.17
CA THR A 18 5.12 -6.49 1.52
C THR A 18 4.33 -7.27 2.57
N LEU A 19 3.05 -6.98 2.66
CA LEU A 19 2.10 -7.73 3.50
C LEU A 19 1.19 -8.53 2.59
N ARG A 20 1.00 -9.83 2.88
CA ARG A 20 0.12 -10.70 2.12
C ARG A 20 -1.02 -11.15 3.01
N VAL A 21 -2.24 -11.03 2.52
CA VAL A 21 -3.44 -11.42 3.25
C VAL A 21 -4.38 -12.20 2.35
N SER A 22 -5.21 -13.05 2.95
CA SER A 22 -6.14 -13.91 2.20
C SER A 22 -7.56 -13.33 2.15
N ASP A 23 -7.85 -12.32 2.96
CA ASP A 23 -9.19 -11.74 3.08
C ASP A 23 -9.21 -10.31 2.57
N MET A 24 -10.21 -9.99 1.74
CA MET A 24 -10.41 -8.65 1.19
C MET A 24 -10.60 -7.60 2.28
N LEU A 25 -11.37 -7.91 3.31
CA LEU A 25 -11.62 -6.94 4.41
C LEU A 25 -10.33 -6.61 5.14
N GLU A 26 -9.49 -7.61 5.39
CA GLU A 26 -8.19 -7.40 6.02
C GLU A 26 -7.27 -6.57 5.14
N ALA A 27 -7.25 -6.84 3.84
CA ALA A 27 -6.43 -6.10 2.87
C ALA A 27 -6.84 -4.63 2.81
N VAL A 28 -8.13 -4.36 2.67
CA VAL A 28 -8.66 -2.99 2.59
C VAL A 28 -8.44 -2.25 3.89
N ASP A 29 -8.62 -2.92 5.04
CA ASP A 29 -8.39 -2.31 6.35
C ASP A 29 -6.93 -1.90 6.52
N ALA A 30 -6.00 -2.79 6.16
CA ALA A 30 -4.56 -2.48 6.22
C ALA A 30 -4.20 -1.34 5.27
N TRP A 31 -4.75 -1.35 4.06
CA TRP A 31 -4.51 -0.31 3.06
C TRP A 31 -5.04 1.05 3.52
N THR A 32 -6.21 1.07 4.17
CA THR A 32 -6.82 2.30 4.67
C THR A 32 -6.01 2.91 5.81
N LYS A 33 -5.36 2.06 6.63
CA LYS A 33 -4.56 2.51 7.77
C LYS A 33 -3.12 2.88 7.42
N CYS A 34 -2.72 2.75 6.16
CA CYS A 34 -1.37 3.09 5.73
C CYS A 34 -1.21 4.61 5.64
N VAL A 35 -0.79 5.22 6.72
CA VAL A 35 -0.56 6.68 6.82
C VAL A 35 0.82 7.02 7.38
N ASP A 36 1.62 6.01 7.72
CA ASP A 36 2.96 6.23 8.25
C ASP A 36 3.98 6.32 7.13
N TYR A 37 4.68 7.43 7.03
CA TYR A 37 5.71 7.66 6.03
C TYR A 37 7.04 6.99 6.37
N GLY A 38 7.22 6.57 7.62
CA GLY A 38 8.50 6.03 8.07
C GLY A 38 9.63 7.03 7.83
N THR A 39 10.62 6.62 7.04
CA THR A 39 11.78 7.47 6.71
C THR A 39 11.64 8.15 5.34
N ALA A 40 10.48 8.12 4.73
CA ALA A 40 10.27 8.74 3.43
C ALA A 40 10.52 10.24 3.48
N LYS A 41 11.23 10.77 2.49
CA LYS A 41 11.56 12.18 2.38
C LYS A 41 10.59 12.92 1.44
N GLU A 42 10.08 12.23 0.44
CA GLU A 42 9.22 12.82 -0.56
C GLU A 42 7.82 12.22 -0.55
N TYR A 43 7.72 10.90 -0.53
CA TYR A 43 6.41 10.24 -0.58
C TYR A 43 6.49 8.78 -0.13
N ALA A 44 5.34 8.27 0.30
CA ALA A 44 5.16 6.85 0.58
C ALA A 44 4.03 6.35 -0.33
N THR A 45 4.27 5.23 -1.01
CA THR A 45 3.31 4.61 -1.92
C THR A 45 2.89 3.25 -1.39
N TYR A 46 1.58 3.01 -1.38
CA TYR A 46 1.01 1.75 -0.94
C TYR A 46 0.21 1.16 -2.10
N ASN A 47 0.62 -0.01 -2.57
CA ASN A 47 -0.01 -0.70 -3.69
C ASN A 47 -0.75 -1.93 -3.18
N LEU A 48 -2.05 -1.99 -3.42
CA LEU A 48 -2.88 -3.13 -3.10
C LEU A 48 -3.21 -3.89 -4.39
N SER A 49 -2.82 -5.15 -4.47
CA SER A 49 -3.12 -6.02 -5.62
C SER A 49 -4.14 -7.07 -5.21
N ASP A 50 -5.15 -7.31 -6.05
CA ASP A 50 -6.17 -8.31 -5.82
C ASP A 50 -5.93 -9.58 -6.66
N PRO A 51 -6.72 -10.66 -6.47
CA PRO A 51 -6.52 -11.91 -7.21
C PRO A 51 -6.77 -11.80 -8.71
N THR A 52 -7.46 -10.78 -9.16
CA THR A 52 -7.73 -10.56 -10.59
C THR A 52 -6.57 -9.86 -11.30
N GLY A 53 -5.55 -9.46 -10.55
CA GLY A 53 -4.41 -8.72 -11.07
C GLY A 53 -4.60 -7.21 -11.09
N LYS A 54 -5.74 -6.72 -10.61
CA LYS A 54 -6.00 -5.29 -10.53
C LYS A 54 -5.20 -4.69 -9.38
N MET A 55 -4.60 -3.53 -9.62
CA MET A 55 -3.79 -2.84 -8.63
C MET A 55 -4.40 -1.49 -8.29
N TYR A 56 -4.45 -1.21 -7.00
CA TYR A 56 -4.89 0.07 -6.46
C TYR A 56 -3.69 0.74 -5.81
N THR A 57 -3.47 2.00 -6.10
CA THR A 57 -2.30 2.74 -5.59
C THR A 57 -2.76 3.93 -4.77
N LYS A 58 -2.17 4.07 -3.59
CA LYS A 58 -2.40 5.19 -2.69
C LYS A 58 -1.05 5.81 -2.36
N THR A 59 -0.87 7.08 -2.70
CA THR A 59 0.39 7.78 -2.48
C THR A 59 0.17 8.92 -1.50
N PHE A 60 0.96 8.92 -0.43
CA PHE A 60 0.96 9.98 0.57
C PHE A 60 2.22 10.81 0.38
N TYR A 61 2.03 12.09 0.10
CA TYR A 61 3.16 13.02 0.00
C TYR A 61 3.40 13.67 1.35
N THR A 62 4.66 13.99 1.63
CA THR A 62 5.04 14.57 2.92
C THR A 62 4.45 15.94 3.18
N ASN A 63 3.92 16.60 2.14
CA ASN A 63 3.21 17.87 2.30
C ASN A 63 1.73 17.71 2.70
N GLY A 64 1.27 16.48 2.92
CA GLY A 64 -0.09 16.19 3.33
C GLY A 64 -1.03 15.80 2.19
N ASN A 65 -0.59 15.86 0.93
CA ASN A 65 -1.42 15.45 -0.20
C ASN A 65 -1.53 13.93 -0.27
N VAL A 66 -2.71 13.45 -0.67
CA VAL A 66 -2.96 12.02 -0.88
C VAL A 66 -3.54 11.85 -2.29
N VAL A 67 -2.95 10.94 -3.06
CA VAL A 67 -3.42 10.60 -4.41
C VAL A 67 -3.81 9.12 -4.43
N ILE A 68 -5.02 8.83 -4.88
CA ILE A 68 -5.55 7.47 -5.00
C ILE A 68 -5.87 7.21 -6.47
N LYS A 69 -5.33 6.11 -6.98
CA LYS A 69 -5.55 5.72 -8.37
C LYS A 69 -6.11 4.33 -8.50
#